data_76e5ed485b03e1666f303e049c3d0846
#
_entry.id   76e5ed485b03e1666f303e049c3d0846
#
_cell.length_a   1.000
_cell.length_b   1.000
_cell.length_c   1.000
_cell.angle_alpha   90.00
_cell.angle_beta   90.00
_cell.angle_gamma   90.00
#
_symmetry.space_group_name_H-M   'P 1'
#
loop_
_entity.id
_entity.type
_entity.pdbx_description
1 polymer ?
#
loop_
_entity_poly.entity_id
_entity_poly.type
_entity_poly.pdbx_seq_one_letter_code
_entity_poly.pdbx_strand_id
1 'polypeptide(L)'
;MRKSYRELTEEIKTDGERLKLIAALGSSDDLAYHYTLISEDWAAGGTLMLENSFDRHGEAGIVFLLERLRAFGAASKMGTSSEENAAAGTAVDSGAGGEISTDTLGAKNLQQDAGQIRQRNGEQDCRRNSEQDSQRDSRQDCWKNHEQDCRQGGEADTAYLAAKILSQLRHRDFYAARAKELAALLTARWEISDIALRRKQIIALGWIGSESEINLLIDSMQSDSDALCRAWAAAALMQLSFHGVAADVLREKTKAAFAAAIQKEGDLNAAGIMIEAAQTLFGKKWISAAAAEAAESESIEKAGKSALRFLGKA
;
A
#
# COMPACT_ATOMS: atom_id res chain seq x y z
N MET A 1 -4.49 34.02 8.22
CA MET A 1 -3.15 33.43 8.39
C MET A 1 -3.33 31.91 8.39
N ARG A 2 -2.59 31.14 7.55
CA ARG A 2 -2.68 29.68 7.54
C ARG A 2 -1.98 29.15 8.78
N LYS A 3 -2.62 28.23 9.51
CA LYS A 3 -2.04 27.58 10.69
C LYS A 3 -1.18 26.40 10.25
N SER A 4 -0.06 26.16 10.93
CA SER A 4 0.73 24.96 10.77
C SER A 4 0.01 23.75 11.38
N TYR A 5 0.40 22.54 10.98
CA TYR A 5 -0.13 21.28 11.55
C TYR A 5 0.04 21.25 13.09
N ARG A 6 1.20 21.69 13.59
CA ARG A 6 1.47 21.76 15.02
C ARG A 6 0.48 22.68 15.76
N GLU A 7 0.20 23.87 15.23
CA GLU A 7 -0.78 24.79 15.84
C GLU A 7 -2.17 24.17 15.86
N LEU A 8 -2.55 23.46 14.79
CA LEU A 8 -3.83 22.77 14.72
C LEU A 8 -3.93 21.62 15.73
N THR A 9 -2.89 20.81 15.92
CA THR A 9 -2.89 19.74 16.91
C THR A 9 -2.94 20.23 18.35
N GLU A 10 -2.37 21.41 18.64
CA GLU A 10 -2.44 22.04 19.95
C GLU A 10 -3.86 22.61 20.24
N GLU A 11 -4.59 23.03 19.22
CA GLU A 11 -5.95 23.58 19.33
C GLU A 11 -7.05 22.52 19.41
N ILE A 12 -6.89 21.42 18.65
CA ILE A 12 -7.91 20.37 18.58
C ILE A 12 -7.85 19.51 19.84
N LYS A 13 -8.89 19.61 20.67
CA LYS A 13 -9.03 18.82 21.91
C LYS A 13 -10.19 17.82 21.85
N THR A 14 -11.08 17.95 20.88
CA THR A 14 -12.27 17.12 20.74
C THR A 14 -12.47 16.63 19.33
N ASP A 15 -13.16 15.49 19.17
CA ASP A 15 -13.57 14.98 17.85
C ASP A 15 -14.44 15.97 17.07
N GLY A 16 -15.26 16.77 17.77
CA GLY A 16 -16.08 17.78 17.13
C GLY A 16 -15.26 18.90 16.47
N GLU A 17 -14.15 19.33 17.10
CA GLU A 17 -13.23 20.32 16.53
C GLU A 17 -12.49 19.72 15.34
N ARG A 18 -12.01 18.48 15.45
CA ARG A 18 -11.38 17.73 14.37
C ARG A 18 -12.30 17.64 13.14
N LEU A 19 -13.55 17.23 13.31
CA LEU A 19 -14.52 17.14 12.22
C LEU A 19 -14.83 18.49 11.57
N LYS A 20 -14.87 19.57 12.36
CA LYS A 20 -15.02 20.94 11.82
C LYS A 20 -13.82 21.35 10.96
N LEU A 21 -12.59 21.03 11.40
CA LEU A 21 -11.40 21.27 10.60
C LEU A 21 -11.43 20.50 9.29
N ILE A 22 -11.71 19.19 9.33
CA ILE A 22 -11.82 18.33 8.16
C ILE A 22 -12.85 18.91 7.17
N ALA A 23 -14.02 19.32 7.67
CA ALA A 23 -15.06 19.93 6.82
C ALA A 23 -14.61 21.26 6.20
N ALA A 24 -13.90 22.10 6.95
CA ALA A 24 -13.39 23.38 6.47
C ALA A 24 -12.31 23.20 5.42
N LEU A 25 -11.41 22.25 5.59
CA LEU A 25 -10.36 21.92 4.59
C LEU A 25 -10.98 21.41 3.28
N GLY A 26 -11.98 20.50 3.36
CA GLY A 26 -12.68 19.99 2.18
C GLY A 26 -13.51 21.03 1.42
N SER A 27 -13.83 22.17 2.06
CA SER A 27 -14.54 23.30 1.43
C SER A 27 -13.59 24.38 0.91
N SER A 28 -12.28 24.24 1.15
CA SER A 28 -11.27 25.23 0.77
C SER A 28 -10.83 25.02 -0.66
N ASP A 29 -10.62 26.11 -1.41
CA ASP A 29 -10.01 26.04 -2.74
C ASP A 29 -8.49 25.84 -2.70
N ASP A 30 -7.90 25.79 -1.48
CA ASP A 30 -6.46 25.67 -1.29
C ASP A 30 -6.01 24.22 -1.15
N LEU A 31 -5.98 23.54 -2.26
CA LEU A 31 -5.53 22.14 -2.37
C LEU A 31 -4.11 21.92 -1.83
N ALA A 32 -3.20 22.86 -2.09
CA ALA A 32 -1.81 22.73 -1.68
C ALA A 32 -1.67 22.79 -0.16
N TYR A 33 -2.40 23.68 0.48
CA TYR A 33 -2.41 23.78 1.95
C TYR A 33 -3.06 22.54 2.58
N HIS A 34 -4.21 22.10 2.07
CA HIS A 34 -4.87 20.88 2.56
C HIS A 34 -3.95 19.66 2.46
N TYR A 35 -3.32 19.46 1.29
CA TYR A 35 -2.39 18.36 1.07
C TYR A 35 -1.14 18.44 1.96
N THR A 36 -0.61 19.64 2.21
CA THR A 36 0.52 19.82 3.13
C THR A 36 0.17 19.32 4.53
N LEU A 37 -1.01 19.70 5.04
CA LEU A 37 -1.50 19.22 6.33
C LEU A 37 -1.71 17.71 6.37
N ILE A 38 -2.23 17.12 5.29
CA ILE A 38 -2.36 15.65 5.18
C ILE A 38 -1.00 14.98 5.24
N SER A 39 0.00 15.49 4.52
CA SER A 39 1.36 14.94 4.53
C SER A 39 2.01 15.02 5.91
N GLU A 40 1.80 16.11 6.63
CA GLU A 40 2.27 16.28 7.99
C GLU A 40 1.52 15.38 8.98
N ASP A 41 0.20 15.16 8.78
CA ASP A 41 -0.60 14.23 9.57
C ASP A 41 -0.13 12.78 9.36
N TRP A 42 0.15 12.36 8.13
CA TRP A 42 0.72 11.04 7.86
C TRP A 42 2.09 10.85 8.51
N ALA A 43 2.95 11.85 8.45
CA ALA A 43 4.26 11.81 9.10
C ALA A 43 4.15 11.73 10.63
N ALA A 44 3.08 12.29 11.20
CA ALA A 44 2.77 12.24 12.63
C ALA A 44 1.96 11.00 13.07
N GLY A 45 1.65 10.08 12.13
CA GLY A 45 0.89 8.84 12.41
C GLY A 45 -0.60 8.90 12.09
N GLY A 46 -1.07 9.93 11.37
CA GLY A 46 -2.43 10.02 10.84
C GLY A 46 -3.53 10.23 11.89
N THR A 47 -3.23 10.92 12.98
CA THR A 47 -4.14 11.06 14.12
C THR A 47 -5.35 11.94 13.85
N LEU A 48 -5.20 12.94 13.00
CA LEU A 48 -6.28 13.86 12.65
C LEU A 48 -7.14 13.37 11.49
N MET A 49 -6.65 12.41 10.68
CA MET A 49 -7.35 11.83 9.53
C MET A 49 -7.80 12.90 8.52
N LEU A 50 -6.93 13.85 8.22
CA LEU A 50 -7.25 15.03 7.41
C LEU A 50 -7.57 14.68 5.95
N GLU A 51 -7.12 13.52 5.48
CA GLU A 51 -7.41 13.01 4.13
C GLU A 51 -8.90 12.71 3.90
N ASN A 52 -9.71 12.56 4.96
CA ASN A 52 -11.11 12.12 4.86
C ASN A 52 -12.06 13.11 4.17
N SER A 53 -11.62 14.32 3.87
CA SER A 53 -12.41 15.29 3.12
C SER A 53 -11.79 15.72 1.79
N PHE A 54 -10.67 15.12 1.41
CA PHE A 54 -9.99 15.49 0.16
C PHE A 54 -10.81 15.10 -1.08
N ASP A 55 -11.71 14.12 -0.98
CA ASP A 55 -12.68 13.71 -2.00
C ASP A 55 -13.63 14.85 -2.42
N ARG A 56 -13.88 15.81 -1.53
CA ARG A 56 -14.75 16.98 -1.80
C ARG A 56 -14.18 17.89 -2.88
N HIS A 57 -12.88 17.86 -3.11
CA HIS A 57 -12.25 18.61 -4.21
C HIS A 57 -12.53 17.99 -5.60
N GLY A 58 -13.14 16.80 -5.66
CA GLY A 58 -13.57 16.16 -6.90
C GLY A 58 -12.41 15.98 -7.91
N GLU A 59 -12.66 16.32 -9.18
CA GLU A 59 -11.63 16.17 -10.22
C GLU A 59 -10.40 17.04 -9.98
N ALA A 60 -10.56 18.25 -9.47
CA ALA A 60 -9.43 19.14 -9.18
C ALA A 60 -8.47 18.52 -8.16
N GLY A 61 -8.99 17.87 -7.12
CA GLY A 61 -8.21 17.12 -6.15
C GLY A 61 -7.44 15.96 -6.78
N ILE A 62 -8.09 15.20 -7.65
CA ILE A 62 -7.43 14.09 -8.36
C ILE A 62 -6.32 14.59 -9.28
N VAL A 63 -6.58 15.63 -10.07
CA VAL A 63 -5.55 16.23 -10.95
C VAL A 63 -4.35 16.69 -10.13
N PHE A 64 -4.59 17.37 -9.02
CA PHE A 64 -3.54 17.81 -8.12
C PHE A 64 -2.68 16.63 -7.59
N LEU A 65 -3.31 15.53 -7.14
CA LEU A 65 -2.59 14.35 -6.65
C LEU A 65 -1.78 13.68 -7.77
N LEU A 66 -2.32 13.58 -8.99
CA LEU A 66 -1.61 13.02 -10.14
C LEU A 66 -0.40 13.89 -10.54
N GLU A 67 -0.51 15.20 -10.47
CA GLU A 67 0.61 16.12 -10.71
C GLU A 67 1.72 15.93 -9.65
N ARG A 68 1.36 15.74 -8.39
CA ARG A 68 2.31 15.40 -7.34
C ARG A 68 3.03 14.08 -7.62
N LEU A 69 2.29 13.04 -8.01
CA LEU A 69 2.88 11.75 -8.36
C LEU A 69 3.85 11.83 -9.54
N ARG A 70 3.52 12.63 -10.57
CA ARG A 70 4.44 12.87 -11.69
C ARG A 70 5.71 13.59 -11.25
N ALA A 71 5.58 14.56 -10.33
CA ALA A 71 6.72 15.31 -9.80
C ALA A 71 7.68 14.42 -9.00
N PHE A 72 7.16 13.48 -8.20
CA PHE A 72 7.99 12.46 -7.52
C PHE A 72 8.83 11.66 -8.53
N GLY A 73 8.23 11.25 -9.67
CA GLY A 73 8.91 10.49 -10.70
C GLY A 73 9.96 11.25 -11.49
N ALA A 74 9.76 12.53 -11.68
CA ALA A 74 10.77 13.36 -12.32
C ALA A 74 12.01 13.52 -11.44
N ALA A 75 11.81 13.71 -10.13
CA ALA A 75 12.88 13.85 -9.16
C ALA A 75 13.73 12.55 -9.01
N SER A 76 13.09 11.38 -9.08
CA SER A 76 13.79 10.09 -9.01
C SER A 76 14.73 9.84 -10.20
N LYS A 77 14.34 10.27 -11.40
CA LYS A 77 15.18 10.10 -12.61
C LYS A 77 16.39 11.04 -12.64
N MET A 78 16.35 12.17 -11.99
CA MET A 78 17.48 13.11 -11.93
C MET A 78 18.56 12.66 -10.94
N GLY A 79 18.23 11.86 -9.93
CA GLY A 79 19.19 11.33 -8.95
C GLY A 79 20.09 10.21 -9.50
N THR A 80 19.59 9.41 -10.47
CA THR A 80 20.31 8.23 -10.98
C THR A 80 21.36 8.53 -12.04
N SER A 81 21.33 9.70 -12.67
CA SER A 81 22.30 10.08 -13.72
C SER A 81 23.67 10.52 -13.19
N SER A 82 23.84 10.67 -11.87
CA SER A 82 25.09 11.12 -11.24
C SER A 82 25.97 9.96 -10.72
N GLU A 83 25.45 8.74 -10.62
CA GLU A 83 26.16 7.60 -9.97
C GLU A 83 26.72 6.57 -10.93
N GLU A 84 26.41 6.58 -12.23
CA GLU A 84 26.91 5.59 -13.19
C GLU A 84 28.40 5.68 -13.52
N ASN A 85 29.14 6.67 -13.00
CA ASN A 85 30.58 6.84 -13.30
C ASN A 85 31.55 6.44 -12.18
N ALA A 86 31.11 5.79 -11.11
CA ALA A 86 31.96 5.55 -9.93
C ALA A 86 32.01 4.12 -9.37
N ALA A 87 31.58 3.09 -10.08
CA ALA A 87 31.67 1.72 -9.53
C ALA A 87 32.13 0.68 -10.53
N ALA A 88 33.44 0.62 -10.75
CA ALA A 88 34.12 -0.61 -11.14
C ALA A 88 35.05 -1.04 -10.00
N GLY A 89 34.69 -2.08 -9.24
CA GLY A 89 35.63 -2.69 -8.31
C GLY A 89 35.00 -3.38 -7.09
N THR A 90 35.13 -4.71 -7.10
CA THR A 90 35.22 -5.68 -5.99
C THR A 90 33.96 -6.17 -5.28
N ALA A 91 33.66 -7.41 -5.57
CA ALA A 91 32.84 -8.34 -4.81
C ALA A 91 33.62 -8.92 -3.61
N VAL A 92 32.98 -9.08 -2.43
CA VAL A 92 33.29 -10.14 -1.45
C VAL A 92 32.01 -10.53 -0.67
N ASP A 93 31.88 -11.83 -0.55
CA ASP A 93 30.91 -12.71 0.10
C ASP A 93 30.86 -12.58 1.63
N SER A 94 29.71 -12.80 2.26
CA SER A 94 29.54 -13.63 3.46
C SER A 94 28.17 -13.42 4.13
N GLY A 95 27.46 -14.54 4.34
CA GLY A 95 26.18 -14.68 4.97
C GLY A 95 26.18 -14.59 6.50
N ALA A 96 24.99 -14.53 7.05
CA ALA A 96 24.54 -15.27 8.24
C ALA A 96 23.09 -14.87 8.57
N GLY A 97 22.27 -15.88 8.87
CA GLY A 97 20.84 -15.79 9.19
C GLY A 97 20.57 -15.25 10.60
N GLY A 98 19.35 -14.77 10.77
CA GLY A 98 18.77 -14.40 12.05
C GLY A 98 17.25 -14.59 11.99
N GLU A 99 16.76 -15.61 12.69
CA GLU A 99 15.33 -15.88 12.90
C GLU A 99 14.68 -14.76 13.70
N ILE A 100 13.55 -14.25 13.27
CA ILE A 100 12.70 -13.34 14.05
C ILE A 100 11.31 -13.95 14.20
N SER A 101 10.96 -14.18 15.47
CA SER A 101 9.70 -14.68 15.98
C SER A 101 8.51 -13.81 15.56
N THR A 102 7.45 -14.47 15.11
CA THR A 102 6.18 -13.85 14.69
C THR A 102 5.24 -13.79 15.89
N ASP A 103 4.92 -12.58 16.34
CA ASP A 103 3.78 -12.33 17.23
C ASP A 103 2.61 -11.72 16.46
N THR A 104 1.47 -12.33 16.69
CA THR A 104 0.17 -12.20 16.02
C THR A 104 -0.58 -10.96 16.51
N LEU A 105 -1.02 -10.07 15.62
CA LEU A 105 -2.03 -9.04 15.93
C LEU A 105 -2.99 -8.83 14.73
N GLY A 106 -4.29 -8.87 15.07
CA GLY A 106 -5.40 -8.94 14.13
C GLY A 106 -5.72 -7.66 13.34
N ALA A 107 -6.48 -7.87 12.30
CA ALA A 107 -6.79 -6.98 11.17
C ALA A 107 -7.51 -5.65 11.48
N LYS A 108 -7.78 -5.31 12.71
CA LYS A 108 -8.52 -4.08 13.08
C LYS A 108 -7.71 -2.79 13.08
N ASN A 109 -6.37 -2.84 12.93
CA ASN A 109 -5.49 -1.68 13.12
C ASN A 109 -4.53 -1.40 11.95
N LEU A 110 -4.87 -1.75 10.72
CA LEU A 110 -3.98 -1.54 9.56
C LEU A 110 -3.55 -0.07 9.33
N GLN A 111 -4.27 0.90 9.89
CA GLN A 111 -3.87 2.31 9.85
C GLN A 111 -2.98 2.74 11.02
N GLN A 112 -3.12 2.12 12.19
CA GLN A 112 -2.32 2.50 13.38
C GLN A 112 -0.93 1.83 13.41
N ASP A 113 -0.80 0.59 12.92
CA ASP A 113 0.47 -0.14 12.97
C ASP A 113 1.54 0.42 12.06
N ALA A 114 1.18 0.97 10.89
CA ALA A 114 2.16 1.54 9.96
C ALA A 114 2.93 2.75 10.53
N GLY A 115 2.30 3.56 11.37
CA GLY A 115 2.93 4.72 12.00
C GLY A 115 3.86 4.34 13.17
N GLN A 116 3.43 3.41 14.03
CA GLN A 116 4.21 3.01 15.20
C GLN A 116 5.43 2.14 14.87
N ILE A 117 5.35 1.30 13.85
CA ILE A 117 6.48 0.48 13.37
C ILE A 117 7.57 1.38 12.77
N ARG A 118 7.20 2.45 12.04
CA ARG A 118 8.18 3.40 11.49
C ARG A 118 8.97 4.17 12.56
N GLN A 119 8.31 4.65 13.62
CA GLN A 119 9.01 5.37 14.69
C GLN A 119 9.97 4.46 15.48
N ARG A 120 9.55 3.23 15.82
CA ARG A 120 10.41 2.31 16.59
C ARG A 120 11.63 1.83 15.84
N ASN A 121 11.51 1.51 14.55
CA ASN A 121 12.65 1.02 13.76
C ASN A 121 13.64 2.15 13.44
N GLY A 122 13.18 3.36 13.09
CA GLY A 122 14.04 4.50 12.82
C GLY A 122 14.85 4.98 14.03
N GLU A 123 14.23 5.01 15.22
CA GLU A 123 14.93 5.45 16.45
C GLU A 123 15.91 4.38 17.00
N GLN A 124 15.65 3.09 16.82
CA GLN A 124 16.53 2.03 17.30
C GLN A 124 17.79 1.87 16.45
N ASP A 125 17.69 1.99 15.14
CA ASP A 125 18.85 1.90 14.24
C ASP A 125 19.76 3.14 14.35
N CYS A 126 19.21 4.34 14.53
CA CYS A 126 20.02 5.53 14.77
C CYS A 126 20.75 5.52 16.12
N ARG A 127 20.21 4.85 17.16
CA ARG A 127 20.88 4.77 18.47
C ARG A 127 22.00 3.73 18.53
N ARG A 128 21.89 2.64 17.76
CA ARG A 128 22.93 1.57 17.74
C ARG A 128 24.23 2.00 17.08
N ASN A 129 24.18 2.95 16.16
CA ASN A 129 25.34 3.40 15.39
C ASN A 129 26.12 4.54 16.02
N SER A 130 25.74 5.03 17.21
CA SER A 130 26.35 6.21 17.84
C SER A 130 27.60 5.95 18.68
N GLU A 131 28.10 4.72 18.76
CA GLU A 131 29.19 4.37 19.67
C GLU A 131 30.55 4.02 19.04
N GLN A 132 30.77 4.21 17.74
CA GLN A 132 32.09 4.00 17.13
C GLN A 132 32.54 5.13 16.19
N ASP A 133 33.69 5.69 16.52
CA ASP A 133 34.33 6.92 16.01
C ASP A 133 34.96 6.86 14.60
N SER A 134 34.28 6.24 13.60
CA SER A 134 34.68 6.29 12.17
C SER A 134 33.55 6.77 11.23
N GLN A 135 32.69 7.66 11.67
CA GLN A 135 31.30 7.77 11.21
C GLN A 135 30.92 9.10 10.56
N ARG A 136 31.81 9.82 9.91
CA ARG A 136 31.38 11.02 9.16
C ARG A 136 30.66 10.66 7.85
N ASP A 137 31.08 9.59 7.17
CA ASP A 137 30.48 9.17 5.91
C ASP A 137 29.16 8.43 6.11
N SER A 138 29.06 7.58 7.17
CA SER A 138 27.84 6.81 7.46
C SER A 138 26.63 7.66 7.89
N ARG A 139 26.85 8.85 8.45
CA ARG A 139 25.77 9.79 8.77
C ARG A 139 25.13 10.40 7.51
N GLN A 140 25.93 10.72 6.51
CA GLN A 140 25.41 11.25 5.24
C GLN A 140 24.57 10.24 4.48
N ASP A 141 24.98 8.97 4.50
CA ASP A 141 24.23 7.88 3.85
C ASP A 141 22.97 7.52 4.63
N CYS A 142 22.97 7.55 5.95
CA CYS A 142 21.79 7.38 6.77
C CYS A 142 20.74 8.49 6.50
N TRP A 143 21.16 9.76 6.37
CA TRP A 143 20.26 10.85 6.04
C TRP A 143 19.69 10.73 4.62
N LYS A 144 20.51 10.34 3.64
CA LYS A 144 20.05 10.12 2.26
C LYS A 144 19.04 8.99 2.19
N ASN A 145 19.29 7.86 2.85
CA ASN A 145 18.36 6.74 2.91
C ASN A 145 17.05 7.13 3.61
N HIS A 146 17.13 7.86 4.73
CA HIS A 146 15.94 8.35 5.44
C HIS A 146 15.13 9.36 4.60
N GLU A 147 15.80 10.27 3.87
CA GLU A 147 15.13 11.20 2.96
C GLU A 147 14.49 10.46 1.77
N GLN A 148 15.12 9.41 1.27
CA GLN A 148 14.59 8.58 0.20
C GLN A 148 13.39 7.75 0.68
N ASP A 149 13.44 7.16 1.87
CA ASP A 149 12.32 6.44 2.49
C ASP A 149 11.14 7.37 2.79
N CYS A 150 11.38 8.58 3.29
CA CYS A 150 10.34 9.60 3.49
C CYS A 150 9.70 10.03 2.16
N ARG A 151 10.47 10.14 1.08
CA ARG A 151 9.96 10.48 -0.26
C ARG A 151 9.12 9.34 -0.83
N GLN A 152 9.58 8.10 -0.73
CA GLN A 152 8.81 6.93 -1.17
C GLN A 152 7.51 6.77 -0.38
N GLY A 153 7.55 7.04 0.94
CA GLY A 153 6.37 7.05 1.79
C GLY A 153 5.31 8.02 1.27
N GLY A 154 5.68 9.26 1.07
CA GLY A 154 4.76 10.30 0.59
C GLY A 154 4.18 10.01 -0.79
N GLU A 155 4.95 9.38 -1.68
CA GLU A 155 4.48 8.99 -3.00
C GLU A 155 3.41 7.88 -2.95
N ALA A 156 3.67 6.79 -2.22
CA ALA A 156 2.72 5.68 -2.12
C ALA A 156 1.45 6.07 -1.33
N ASP A 157 1.57 6.92 -0.30
CA ASP A 157 0.43 7.46 0.42
C ASP A 157 -0.43 8.37 -0.47
N THR A 158 0.21 9.18 -1.32
CA THR A 158 -0.48 10.02 -2.30
C THR A 158 -1.21 9.18 -3.35
N ALA A 159 -0.58 8.13 -3.85
CA ALA A 159 -1.18 7.22 -4.82
C ALA A 159 -2.36 6.43 -4.20
N TYR A 160 -2.20 5.98 -2.97
CA TYR A 160 -3.26 5.32 -2.22
C TYR A 160 -4.46 6.25 -1.99
N LEU A 161 -4.22 7.51 -1.60
CA LEU A 161 -5.27 8.52 -1.43
C LEU A 161 -5.99 8.78 -2.76
N ALA A 162 -5.27 8.97 -3.86
CA ALA A 162 -5.83 9.18 -5.17
C ALA A 162 -6.72 7.99 -5.60
N ALA A 163 -6.26 6.75 -5.40
CA ALA A 163 -7.03 5.56 -5.71
C ALA A 163 -8.29 5.42 -4.84
N LYS A 164 -8.18 5.69 -3.54
CA LYS A 164 -9.32 5.70 -2.60
C LYS A 164 -10.40 6.68 -3.06
N ILE A 165 -10.02 7.90 -3.41
CA ILE A 165 -10.96 8.93 -3.87
C ILE A 165 -11.57 8.55 -5.22
N LEU A 166 -10.76 8.10 -6.19
CA LEU A 166 -11.25 7.66 -7.49
C LEU A 166 -12.25 6.52 -7.36
N SER A 167 -12.01 5.55 -6.49
CA SER A 167 -12.94 4.43 -6.28
C SER A 167 -14.35 4.88 -5.84
N GLN A 168 -14.45 6.01 -5.14
CA GLN A 168 -15.70 6.63 -4.72
C GLN A 168 -16.37 7.45 -5.83
N LEU A 169 -15.58 7.98 -6.76
CA LEU A 169 -16.02 8.86 -7.85
C LEU A 169 -16.25 8.13 -9.18
N ARG A 170 -16.44 6.81 -9.17
CA ARG A 170 -16.61 5.97 -10.38
C ARG A 170 -17.75 6.36 -11.30
N HIS A 171 -18.76 7.03 -10.78
CA HIS A 171 -19.92 7.52 -11.54
C HIS A 171 -19.63 8.82 -12.30
N ARG A 172 -18.44 9.40 -12.16
CA ARG A 172 -18.04 10.62 -12.83
C ARG A 172 -17.40 10.35 -14.20
N ASP A 173 -17.66 11.18 -15.18
CA ASP A 173 -17.19 11.03 -16.56
C ASP A 173 -15.66 10.99 -16.68
N PHE A 174 -14.96 11.71 -15.79
CA PHE A 174 -13.50 11.74 -15.77
C PHE A 174 -12.84 10.47 -15.17
N TYR A 175 -13.61 9.61 -14.48
CA TYR A 175 -13.08 8.48 -13.74
C TYR A 175 -12.18 7.58 -14.59
N ALA A 176 -12.66 7.10 -15.72
CA ALA A 176 -11.94 6.12 -16.54
C ALA A 176 -10.57 6.62 -17.01
N ALA A 177 -10.50 7.90 -17.43
CA ALA A 177 -9.24 8.49 -17.85
C ALA A 177 -8.25 8.65 -16.69
N ARG A 178 -8.71 9.11 -15.53
CA ARG A 178 -7.87 9.32 -14.35
C ARG A 178 -7.44 8.02 -13.69
N ALA A 179 -8.31 7.02 -13.65
CA ALA A 179 -7.97 5.69 -13.14
C ALA A 179 -6.89 5.03 -14.01
N LYS A 180 -7.02 5.07 -15.34
CA LYS A 180 -6.01 4.58 -16.27
C LYS A 180 -4.66 5.29 -16.08
N GLU A 181 -4.68 6.60 -15.92
CA GLU A 181 -3.47 7.40 -15.69
C GLU A 181 -2.79 7.02 -14.38
N LEU A 182 -3.56 6.91 -13.29
CA LEU A 182 -3.02 6.51 -11.99
C LEU A 182 -2.48 5.06 -12.02
N ALA A 183 -3.19 4.12 -12.64
CA ALA A 183 -2.71 2.74 -12.79
C ALA A 183 -1.38 2.69 -13.54
N ALA A 184 -1.22 3.48 -14.61
CA ALA A 184 0.05 3.56 -15.35
C ALA A 184 1.20 4.14 -14.48
N LEU A 185 0.93 5.12 -13.62
CA LEU A 185 1.93 5.66 -12.68
C LEU A 185 2.32 4.62 -11.63
N LEU A 186 1.37 3.84 -11.11
CA LEU A 186 1.63 2.77 -10.14
C LEU A 186 2.44 1.64 -10.75
N THR A 187 2.07 1.17 -11.94
CA THR A 187 2.74 0.06 -12.61
C THR A 187 4.15 0.41 -13.08
N ALA A 188 4.40 1.66 -13.49
CA ALA A 188 5.73 2.13 -13.84
C ALA A 188 6.75 2.10 -12.68
N ARG A 189 6.28 1.90 -11.45
CA ARG A 189 7.06 1.92 -10.22
C ARG A 189 6.70 0.75 -9.31
N TRP A 190 6.52 -0.41 -9.90
CA TRP A 190 6.05 -1.58 -9.17
C TRP A 190 7.05 -2.11 -8.14
N GLU A 191 8.34 -1.91 -8.37
CA GLU A 191 9.41 -2.40 -7.50
C GLU A 191 9.62 -1.45 -6.31
N ILE A 192 8.85 -1.63 -5.25
CA ILE A 192 9.01 -0.92 -3.98
C ILE A 192 9.58 -1.90 -2.95
N SER A 193 10.74 -1.56 -2.37
CA SER A 193 11.39 -2.35 -1.33
C SER A 193 10.63 -2.32 0.01
N ASP A 194 10.05 -1.18 0.36
CA ASP A 194 9.23 -1.04 1.57
C ASP A 194 7.92 -1.85 1.44
N ILE A 195 7.76 -2.83 2.33
CA ILE A 195 6.63 -3.76 2.33
C ILE A 195 5.29 -3.03 2.57
N ALA A 196 5.25 -2.07 3.47
CA ALA A 196 4.00 -1.35 3.80
C ALA A 196 3.53 -0.51 2.61
N LEU A 197 4.46 0.14 1.92
CA LEU A 197 4.16 0.92 0.72
C LEU A 197 3.75 0.02 -0.45
N ARG A 198 4.42 -1.12 -0.63
CA ARG A 198 4.06 -2.11 -1.65
C ARG A 198 2.64 -2.66 -1.44
N ARG A 199 2.25 -2.94 -0.19
CA ARG A 199 0.86 -3.32 0.15
C ARG A 199 -0.15 -2.24 -0.26
N LYS A 200 0.12 -0.97 0.05
CA LYS A 200 -0.74 0.16 -0.35
C LYS A 200 -0.88 0.25 -1.87
N GLN A 201 0.19 0.04 -2.60
CA GLN A 201 0.19 0.06 -4.06
C GLN A 201 -0.65 -1.09 -4.65
N ILE A 202 -0.51 -2.31 -4.13
CA ILE A 202 -1.32 -3.47 -4.51
C ILE A 202 -2.81 -3.19 -4.27
N ILE A 203 -3.17 -2.68 -3.09
CA ILE A 203 -4.55 -2.35 -2.75
C ILE A 203 -5.10 -1.26 -3.69
N ALA A 204 -4.31 -0.22 -3.94
CA ALA A 204 -4.69 0.86 -4.84
C ALA A 204 -5.01 0.33 -6.25
N LEU A 205 -4.19 -0.57 -6.80
CA LEU A 205 -4.49 -1.21 -8.09
C LEU A 205 -5.77 -2.06 -8.07
N GLY A 206 -6.09 -2.70 -6.96
CA GLY A 206 -7.36 -3.42 -6.82
C GLY A 206 -8.59 -2.51 -6.97
N TRP A 207 -8.48 -1.24 -6.60
CA TRP A 207 -9.58 -0.28 -6.66
C TRP A 207 -9.74 0.40 -8.03
N ILE A 208 -8.64 0.62 -8.76
CA ILE A 208 -8.64 1.44 -9.98
C ILE A 208 -8.12 0.73 -11.21
N GLY A 209 -7.55 -0.46 -11.04
CA GLY A 209 -6.96 -1.25 -12.12
C GLY A 209 -8.00 -1.74 -13.13
N SER A 210 -7.49 -2.28 -14.21
CA SER A 210 -8.23 -2.82 -15.35
C SER A 210 -7.75 -4.24 -15.69
N GLU A 211 -8.14 -4.76 -16.82
CA GLU A 211 -7.64 -6.05 -17.31
C GLU A 211 -6.12 -6.06 -17.53
N SER A 212 -5.51 -4.88 -17.79
CA SER A 212 -4.07 -4.74 -18.02
C SER A 212 -3.23 -5.15 -16.81
N GLU A 213 -3.75 -4.91 -15.60
CA GLU A 213 -3.03 -5.13 -14.33
C GLU A 213 -3.21 -6.54 -13.77
N ILE A 214 -4.08 -7.38 -14.38
CA ILE A 214 -4.38 -8.75 -13.90
C ILE A 214 -3.09 -9.59 -13.78
N ASN A 215 -2.25 -9.61 -14.81
CA ASN A 215 -1.03 -10.42 -14.79
C ASN A 215 -0.06 -9.97 -13.72
N LEU A 216 0.11 -8.66 -13.55
CA LEU A 216 0.96 -8.07 -12.52
C LEU A 216 0.50 -8.47 -11.11
N LEU A 217 -0.81 -8.45 -10.85
CA LEU A 217 -1.38 -8.88 -9.58
C LEU A 217 -1.27 -10.41 -9.39
N ILE A 218 -1.39 -11.21 -10.46
CA ILE A 218 -1.14 -12.66 -10.43
C ILE A 218 0.31 -12.94 -10.02
N ASP A 219 1.26 -12.26 -10.64
CA ASP A 219 2.69 -12.43 -10.34
C ASP A 219 2.98 -12.07 -8.87
N SER A 220 2.41 -10.97 -8.38
CA SER A 220 2.53 -10.58 -6.96
C SER A 220 1.89 -11.60 -6.03
N MET A 221 0.70 -12.13 -6.34
CA MET A 221 0.04 -13.16 -5.54
C MET A 221 0.87 -14.45 -5.44
N GLN A 222 1.60 -14.81 -6.48
CA GLN A 222 2.36 -16.07 -6.53
C GLN A 222 3.80 -15.96 -6.03
N SER A 223 4.42 -14.78 -6.12
CA SER A 223 5.87 -14.64 -6.00
C SER A 223 6.36 -13.53 -5.05
N ASP A 224 5.49 -12.65 -4.54
CA ASP A 224 5.95 -11.63 -3.59
C ASP A 224 6.59 -12.30 -2.36
N SER A 225 7.70 -11.74 -1.89
CA SER A 225 8.40 -12.24 -0.70
C SER A 225 7.59 -12.12 0.59
N ASP A 226 6.72 -11.10 0.68
CA ASP A 226 5.86 -10.85 1.83
C ASP A 226 4.50 -11.56 1.69
N ALA A 227 4.13 -12.34 2.70
CA ALA A 227 2.89 -13.13 2.70
C ALA A 227 1.63 -12.25 2.58
N LEU A 228 1.60 -11.11 3.26
CA LEU A 228 0.46 -10.21 3.17
C LEU A 228 0.41 -9.46 1.83
N CYS A 229 1.54 -9.16 1.18
CA CYS A 229 1.52 -8.66 -0.19
C CYS A 229 0.90 -9.68 -1.14
N ARG A 230 1.24 -10.97 -1.03
CA ARG A 230 0.59 -12.04 -1.80
C ARG A 230 -0.92 -12.10 -1.54
N ALA A 231 -1.32 -12.03 -0.27
CA ALA A 231 -2.73 -12.04 0.13
C ALA A 231 -3.50 -10.82 -0.41
N TRP A 232 -2.93 -9.63 -0.31
CA TRP A 232 -3.55 -8.41 -0.83
C TRP A 232 -3.61 -8.39 -2.35
N ALA A 233 -2.67 -9.03 -3.05
CA ALA A 233 -2.75 -9.21 -4.50
C ALA A 233 -3.95 -10.11 -4.89
N ALA A 234 -4.20 -11.18 -4.13
CA ALA A 234 -5.41 -12.00 -4.28
C ALA A 234 -6.70 -11.18 -4.05
N ALA A 235 -6.73 -10.37 -2.98
CA ALA A 235 -7.85 -9.49 -2.69
C ALA A 235 -8.02 -8.41 -3.77
N ALA A 236 -6.93 -7.84 -4.31
CA ALA A 236 -6.97 -6.89 -5.40
C ALA A 236 -7.59 -7.48 -6.68
N LEU A 237 -7.21 -8.71 -7.06
CA LEU A 237 -7.83 -9.43 -8.18
C LEU A 237 -9.34 -9.60 -8.00
N MET A 238 -9.79 -9.91 -6.80
CA MET A 238 -11.23 -9.98 -6.48
C MET A 238 -11.87 -8.59 -6.55
N GLN A 239 -11.20 -7.55 -6.04
CA GLN A 239 -11.70 -6.17 -6.06
C GLN A 239 -11.92 -5.65 -7.49
N LEU A 240 -11.07 -5.99 -8.44
CA LEU A 240 -11.26 -5.62 -9.85
C LEU A 240 -12.64 -6.00 -10.38
N SER A 241 -13.25 -7.11 -9.89
CA SER A 241 -14.61 -7.51 -10.28
C SER A 241 -15.70 -6.52 -9.82
N PHE A 242 -15.46 -5.79 -8.75
CA PHE A 242 -16.36 -4.73 -8.26
C PHE A 242 -16.05 -3.37 -8.92
N HIS A 243 -14.89 -3.25 -9.57
CA HIS A 243 -14.38 -2.01 -10.14
C HIS A 243 -14.38 -1.96 -11.67
N GLY A 244 -15.18 -2.81 -12.33
CA GLY A 244 -15.49 -2.71 -13.75
C GLY A 244 -14.84 -3.75 -14.65
N VAL A 245 -13.97 -4.62 -14.11
CA VAL A 245 -13.46 -5.78 -14.86
C VAL A 245 -14.49 -6.90 -14.81
N ALA A 246 -14.83 -7.46 -15.97
CA ALA A 246 -15.81 -8.54 -16.05
C ALA A 246 -15.38 -9.76 -15.21
N ALA A 247 -16.27 -10.22 -14.34
CA ALA A 247 -15.97 -11.31 -13.42
C ALA A 247 -15.60 -12.61 -14.15
N ASP A 248 -16.18 -12.86 -15.34
CA ASP A 248 -15.85 -14.06 -16.11
C ASP A 248 -14.43 -14.02 -16.68
N VAL A 249 -13.98 -12.87 -17.15
CA VAL A 249 -12.59 -12.65 -17.58
C VAL A 249 -11.61 -12.88 -16.42
N LEU A 250 -11.93 -12.34 -15.23
CA LEU A 250 -11.12 -12.58 -14.04
C LEU A 250 -11.09 -14.05 -13.66
N ARG A 251 -12.24 -14.74 -13.63
CA ARG A 251 -12.32 -16.16 -13.29
C ARG A 251 -11.49 -17.01 -14.25
N GLU A 252 -11.57 -16.74 -15.55
CA GLU A 252 -10.80 -17.45 -16.56
C GLU A 252 -9.30 -17.25 -16.37
N LYS A 253 -8.84 -15.99 -16.27
CA LYS A 253 -7.42 -15.65 -16.16
C LYS A 253 -6.79 -16.05 -14.83
N THR A 254 -7.55 -16.07 -13.73
CA THR A 254 -6.98 -16.22 -12.37
C THR A 254 -7.17 -17.59 -11.76
N LYS A 255 -8.01 -18.47 -12.32
CA LYS A 255 -8.37 -19.77 -11.74
C LYS A 255 -7.14 -20.62 -11.37
N ALA A 256 -6.26 -20.84 -12.34
CA ALA A 256 -5.04 -21.63 -12.15
C ALA A 256 -4.06 -20.93 -11.17
N ALA A 257 -3.98 -19.59 -11.25
CA ALA A 257 -3.10 -18.80 -10.38
C ALA A 257 -3.53 -18.87 -8.91
N PHE A 258 -4.83 -18.75 -8.62
CA PHE A 258 -5.36 -18.96 -7.26
C PHE A 258 -5.11 -20.39 -6.75
N ALA A 259 -5.28 -21.41 -7.60
CA ALA A 259 -4.99 -22.78 -7.20
C ALA A 259 -3.52 -22.94 -6.79
N ALA A 260 -2.60 -22.43 -7.61
CA ALA A 260 -1.17 -22.51 -7.33
C ALA A 260 -0.77 -21.72 -6.08
N ALA A 261 -1.29 -20.49 -5.91
CA ALA A 261 -1.00 -19.65 -4.76
C ALA A 261 -1.51 -20.27 -3.46
N ILE A 262 -2.78 -20.69 -3.38
CA ILE A 262 -3.36 -21.34 -2.19
C ILE A 262 -2.63 -22.63 -1.83
N GLN A 263 -2.20 -23.41 -2.83
CA GLN A 263 -1.47 -24.66 -2.58
C GLN A 263 -0.08 -24.41 -1.98
N LYS A 264 0.58 -23.33 -2.35
CA LYS A 264 1.96 -23.01 -1.95
C LYS A 264 2.02 -22.18 -0.65
N GLU A 265 0.93 -21.49 -0.30
CA GLU A 265 0.94 -20.55 0.82
C GLU A 265 1.08 -21.26 2.16
N GLY A 266 2.12 -20.86 2.90
CA GLY A 266 2.43 -21.40 4.23
C GLY A 266 1.96 -20.52 5.39
N ASP A 267 1.69 -19.24 5.13
CA ASP A 267 1.16 -18.31 6.13
C ASP A 267 -0.36 -18.46 6.23
N LEU A 268 -0.87 -18.77 7.42
CA LEU A 268 -2.30 -19.05 7.63
C LEU A 268 -3.18 -17.82 7.38
N ASN A 269 -2.72 -16.63 7.77
CA ASN A 269 -3.47 -15.39 7.57
C ASN A 269 -3.57 -15.08 6.07
N ALA A 270 -2.44 -15.16 5.36
CA ALA A 270 -2.42 -14.98 3.91
C ALA A 270 -3.29 -16.01 3.18
N ALA A 271 -3.20 -17.29 3.57
CA ALA A 271 -4.03 -18.35 2.99
C ALA A 271 -5.53 -18.09 3.22
N GLY A 272 -5.91 -17.64 4.42
CA GLY A 272 -7.30 -17.27 4.73
C GLY A 272 -7.83 -16.18 3.81
N ILE A 273 -7.07 -15.08 3.64
CA ILE A 273 -7.41 -13.97 2.75
C ILE A 273 -7.48 -14.42 1.28
N MET A 274 -6.53 -15.24 0.81
CA MET A 274 -6.55 -15.76 -0.56
C MET A 274 -7.78 -16.63 -0.83
N ILE A 275 -8.14 -17.51 0.12
CA ILE A 275 -9.33 -18.37 0.00
C ILE A 275 -10.60 -17.52 0.00
N GLU A 276 -10.70 -16.49 0.84
CA GLU A 276 -11.83 -15.58 0.90
C GLU A 276 -11.97 -14.76 -0.40
N ALA A 277 -10.88 -14.27 -0.94
CA ALA A 277 -10.86 -13.58 -2.23
C ALA A 277 -11.32 -14.50 -3.37
N ALA A 278 -10.78 -15.72 -3.42
CA ALA A 278 -11.17 -16.71 -4.41
C ALA A 278 -12.64 -17.10 -4.28
N GLN A 279 -13.14 -17.40 -3.06
CA GLN A 279 -14.55 -17.77 -2.88
C GLN A 279 -15.50 -16.67 -3.35
N THR A 280 -15.16 -15.41 -3.10
CA THR A 280 -15.94 -14.26 -3.53
C THR A 280 -15.96 -14.13 -5.04
N LEU A 281 -14.78 -14.17 -5.68
CA LEU A 281 -14.66 -14.07 -7.14
C LEU A 281 -15.36 -15.22 -7.87
N PHE A 282 -15.25 -16.45 -7.36
CA PHE A 282 -15.86 -17.65 -7.97
C PHE A 282 -17.28 -17.95 -7.49
N GLY A 283 -17.87 -17.13 -6.62
CA GLY A 283 -19.23 -17.31 -6.12
C GLY A 283 -19.39 -18.58 -5.27
N LYS A 284 -18.40 -18.92 -4.45
CA LYS A 284 -18.39 -20.10 -3.59
C LYS A 284 -18.42 -19.70 -2.11
N LYS A 285 -18.63 -20.70 -1.24
CA LYS A 285 -18.54 -20.55 0.22
C LYS A 285 -17.67 -21.68 0.75
N TRP A 286 -16.42 -21.37 1.06
CA TRP A 286 -15.46 -22.33 1.63
C TRP A 286 -15.09 -21.99 3.06
N ILE A 287 -14.99 -20.70 3.41
CA ILE A 287 -14.62 -20.20 4.71
C ILE A 287 -15.54 -19.06 5.13
N SER A 288 -15.77 -18.90 6.41
CA SER A 288 -16.43 -17.68 6.95
C SER A 288 -15.40 -16.55 7.12
N ALA A 289 -15.84 -15.30 6.99
CA ALA A 289 -14.97 -14.14 7.23
C ALA A 289 -14.34 -14.17 8.64
N ALA A 290 -15.12 -14.56 9.66
CA ALA A 290 -14.62 -14.68 11.02
C ALA A 290 -13.51 -15.72 11.17
N ALA A 291 -13.62 -16.89 10.52
CA ALA A 291 -12.61 -17.93 10.57
C ALA A 291 -11.34 -17.54 9.77
N ALA A 292 -11.50 -16.81 8.68
CA ALA A 292 -10.38 -16.27 7.91
C ALA A 292 -9.64 -15.19 8.72
N GLU A 293 -10.38 -14.24 9.32
CA GLU A 293 -9.84 -13.16 10.16
C GLU A 293 -9.12 -13.69 11.42
N ALA A 294 -9.67 -14.75 12.03
CA ALA A 294 -9.07 -15.39 13.20
C ALA A 294 -7.90 -16.34 12.85
N ALA A 295 -7.57 -16.49 11.57
CA ALA A 295 -6.56 -17.44 11.09
C ALA A 295 -6.72 -18.86 11.67
N GLU A 296 -7.98 -19.35 11.76
CA GLU A 296 -8.29 -20.68 12.31
C GLU A 296 -7.72 -21.80 11.42
N SER A 297 -6.65 -22.43 11.86
CA SER A 297 -5.88 -23.41 11.08
C SER A 297 -6.75 -24.54 10.50
N GLU A 298 -7.61 -25.17 11.32
CA GLU A 298 -8.48 -26.25 10.86
C GLU A 298 -9.48 -25.79 9.79
N SER A 299 -10.10 -24.61 10.00
CA SER A 299 -11.04 -24.02 9.06
C SER A 299 -10.38 -23.64 7.73
N ILE A 300 -9.17 -23.06 7.79
CA ILE A 300 -8.39 -22.68 6.61
C ILE A 300 -7.95 -23.92 5.84
N GLU A 301 -7.43 -24.94 6.51
CA GLU A 301 -7.01 -26.19 5.86
C GLU A 301 -8.17 -26.90 5.15
N LYS A 302 -9.33 -27.00 5.80
CA LYS A 302 -10.55 -27.58 5.22
C LYS A 302 -11.05 -26.77 4.02
N ALA A 303 -11.05 -25.45 4.14
CA ALA A 303 -11.45 -24.53 3.08
C ALA A 303 -10.47 -24.61 1.90
N GLY A 304 -9.16 -24.63 2.15
CA GLY A 304 -8.11 -24.80 1.16
C GLY A 304 -8.27 -26.08 0.34
N LYS A 305 -8.49 -27.22 1.01
CA LYS A 305 -8.79 -28.51 0.32
C LYS A 305 -10.03 -28.41 -0.58
N SER A 306 -11.05 -27.68 -0.14
CA SER A 306 -12.29 -27.48 -0.89
C SER A 306 -12.10 -26.54 -2.08
N ALA A 307 -11.35 -25.44 -1.88
CA ALA A 307 -11.00 -24.50 -2.92
C ALA A 307 -10.15 -25.16 -4.01
N LEU A 308 -9.09 -25.88 -3.63
CA LEU A 308 -8.21 -26.58 -4.57
C LEU A 308 -8.96 -27.65 -5.38
N ARG A 309 -9.89 -28.37 -4.77
CA ARG A 309 -10.74 -29.35 -5.49
C ARG A 309 -11.63 -28.69 -6.55
N PHE A 310 -12.06 -27.44 -6.33
CA PHE A 310 -12.85 -26.70 -7.30
C PHE A 310 -11.96 -26.03 -8.36
N LEU A 311 -10.90 -25.35 -7.94
CA LEU A 311 -10.01 -24.58 -8.82
C LEU A 311 -9.15 -25.48 -9.71
N GLY A 312 -8.77 -26.66 -9.24
CA GLY A 312 -7.96 -27.64 -9.99
C GLY A 312 -8.75 -28.50 -10.99
N LYS A 313 -10.09 -28.35 -11.08
CA LYS A 313 -10.86 -29.00 -12.16
C LYS A 313 -10.70 -28.15 -13.42
N ALA A 314 -10.07 -28.73 -14.43
CA ALA A 314 -9.96 -28.17 -15.76
C ALA A 314 -11.34 -28.02 -16.42
#